data_ae590e36e413ff89f57f63b983adca52
#
_entry.id   ae590e36e413ff89f57f63b983adca52
#
_cell.length_a   1.000
_cell.length_b   1.000
_cell.length_c   1.000
_cell.angle_alpha   90.00
_cell.angle_beta   90.00
_cell.angle_gamma   90.00
#
_symmetry.space_group_name_H-M   'P 1'
#
loop_
_entity.id
_entity.type
_entity.pdbx_description
1 polymer ?
#
loop_
_entity_poly.entity_id
_entity_poly.type
_entity_poly.pdbx_seq_one_letter_code
_entity_poly.pdbx_strand_id
1 'polypeptide(L)'
;MNQPIAPAPVPNRFAALLARAGLDWFLLALFGVVALAYFLPDLGSKASPVPWKLITTVGVALVFFFYGLKLSLEKLRAGMRNWKLHLLVQATTFVLFPLLALLVRPFFGPEKGELLWQSIFFLCALPSTVSTSVVMVSIARGNMPAAIFNASISSLLGIVLTPLLASLFLHLSADSSQLWGLAVQLLWQVVLPVGAGVLLNSRFNAFAERHKSKLRTFDQVTILLIVFTAFCESFAEGIFSSYRPADVFKLGAGMVGLYIIIVALIWALSRVLNFPRADKIVAVFCGSKKSLVHGSVMASLLFPASAATGLILLPLMLYHALQIVLASSMAQWLGRQPEAQVAAA
;
A
#
# COMPACT_ATOMS: atom_id res chain seq x y z
N MET A 1 -28.24 -41.04 -8.75
CA MET A 1 -27.63 -41.12 -7.42
C MET A 1 -27.05 -39.74 -7.08
N ASN A 2 -27.81 -38.95 -6.33
CA ASN A 2 -27.37 -37.63 -5.85
C ASN A 2 -26.48 -37.82 -4.60
N GLN A 3 -25.18 -37.57 -4.70
CA GLN A 3 -24.33 -37.49 -3.51
C GLN A 3 -24.70 -36.20 -2.74
N PRO A 4 -24.90 -36.25 -1.41
CA PRO A 4 -25.13 -35.07 -0.62
C PRO A 4 -23.87 -34.19 -0.60
N ILE A 5 -24.04 -32.91 -0.98
CA ILE A 5 -23.02 -31.87 -0.87
C ILE A 5 -22.66 -31.73 0.61
N ALA A 6 -21.44 -32.07 0.98
CA ALA A 6 -20.96 -31.90 2.33
C ALA A 6 -21.10 -30.40 2.75
N PRO A 7 -21.66 -30.11 3.95
CA PRO A 7 -21.81 -28.74 4.41
C PRO A 7 -20.43 -28.07 4.52
N ALA A 8 -20.34 -26.86 3.99
CA ALA A 8 -19.13 -26.04 4.09
C ALA A 8 -18.73 -25.89 5.57
N PRO A 9 -17.43 -25.99 5.92
CA PRO A 9 -17.00 -25.88 7.30
C PRO A 9 -17.45 -24.53 7.88
N VAL A 10 -18.15 -24.58 9.01
CA VAL A 10 -18.65 -23.41 9.72
C VAL A 10 -17.42 -22.59 10.14
N PRO A 11 -17.24 -21.36 9.67
CA PRO A 11 -16.08 -20.56 10.04
C PRO A 11 -16.10 -20.36 11.57
N ASN A 12 -14.95 -20.61 12.20
CA ASN A 12 -14.75 -20.41 13.64
C ASN A 12 -15.23 -18.98 13.96
N ARG A 13 -16.13 -18.82 14.97
CA ARG A 13 -16.75 -17.54 15.34
C ARG A 13 -15.72 -16.43 15.54
N PHE A 14 -14.54 -16.79 16.04
CA PHE A 14 -13.41 -15.89 16.21
C PHE A 14 -12.82 -15.43 14.86
N ALA A 15 -12.62 -16.34 13.92
CA ALA A 15 -12.15 -16.01 12.57
C ALA A 15 -13.15 -15.12 11.81
N ALA A 16 -14.46 -15.34 12.01
CA ALA A 16 -15.50 -14.51 11.43
C ALA A 16 -15.54 -13.09 12.05
N LEU A 17 -15.27 -12.95 13.34
CA LEU A 17 -15.15 -11.65 14.03
C LEU A 17 -13.89 -10.89 13.55
N LEU A 18 -12.75 -11.55 13.45
CA LEU A 18 -11.52 -10.97 12.93
C LEU A 18 -11.68 -10.51 11.47
N ALA A 19 -12.30 -11.33 10.63
CA ALA A 19 -12.58 -10.98 9.24
C ALA A 19 -13.56 -9.79 9.13
N ARG A 20 -14.57 -9.68 10.03
CA ARG A 20 -15.47 -8.51 10.10
C ARG A 20 -14.74 -7.24 10.52
N ALA A 21 -13.74 -7.35 11.40
CA ALA A 21 -12.88 -6.24 11.81
C ALA A 21 -11.82 -5.88 10.76
N GLY A 22 -11.73 -6.62 9.63
CA GLY A 22 -10.70 -6.43 8.62
C GLY A 22 -9.32 -6.99 9.02
N LEU A 23 -9.25 -7.73 10.13
CA LEU A 23 -8.02 -8.36 10.61
C LEU A 23 -7.85 -9.69 9.88
N ASP A 24 -7.05 -9.70 8.81
CA ASP A 24 -6.66 -10.92 8.13
C ASP A 24 -5.34 -11.49 8.69
N TRP A 25 -5.01 -12.73 8.30
CA TRP A 25 -3.80 -13.41 8.76
C TRP A 25 -2.53 -12.61 8.42
N PHE A 26 -2.52 -11.88 7.31
CA PHE A 26 -1.38 -11.11 6.86
C PHE A 26 -1.09 -9.92 7.80
N LEU A 27 -2.14 -9.23 8.27
CA LEU A 27 -1.98 -8.14 9.22
C LEU A 27 -1.46 -8.64 10.56
N LEU A 28 -1.95 -9.79 11.06
CA LEU A 28 -1.43 -10.42 12.27
C LEU A 28 0.03 -10.86 12.10
N ALA A 29 0.36 -11.47 10.95
CA ALA A 29 1.73 -11.86 10.62
C ALA A 29 2.66 -10.63 10.50
N LEU A 30 2.17 -9.50 10.00
CA LEU A 30 2.92 -8.25 9.89
C LEU A 30 3.37 -7.73 11.27
N PHE A 31 2.48 -7.72 12.26
CA PHE A 31 2.86 -7.39 13.63
C PHE A 31 3.73 -8.48 14.27
N GLY A 32 3.45 -9.74 13.96
CA GLY A 32 4.25 -10.88 14.43
C GLY A 32 5.70 -10.83 13.98
N VAL A 33 5.97 -10.48 12.71
CA VAL A 33 7.37 -10.35 12.22
C VAL A 33 8.10 -9.15 12.82
N VAL A 34 7.39 -8.06 13.15
CA VAL A 34 7.98 -6.92 13.87
C VAL A 34 8.32 -7.31 15.31
N ALA A 35 7.44 -8.02 16.00
CA ALA A 35 7.71 -8.56 17.32
C ALA A 35 8.90 -9.54 17.28
N LEU A 36 8.94 -10.44 16.30
CA LEU A 36 10.06 -11.35 16.09
C LEU A 36 11.37 -10.61 15.87
N ALA A 37 11.37 -9.56 15.05
CA ALA A 37 12.54 -8.72 14.78
C ALA A 37 13.04 -8.02 16.05
N TYR A 38 12.13 -7.64 16.96
CA TYR A 38 12.49 -7.05 18.24
C TYR A 38 13.24 -8.02 19.16
N PHE A 39 12.79 -9.28 19.24
CA PHE A 39 13.42 -10.29 20.11
C PHE A 39 14.67 -10.93 19.50
N LEU A 40 14.75 -10.98 18.16
CA LEU A 40 15.80 -11.69 17.42
C LEU A 40 16.35 -10.85 16.26
N PRO A 41 16.90 -9.65 16.55
CA PRO A 41 17.33 -8.71 15.49
C PRO A 41 18.44 -9.29 14.61
N ASP A 42 19.35 -10.10 15.17
CA ASP A 42 20.47 -10.67 14.43
C ASP A 42 20.06 -11.65 13.32
N LEU A 43 18.85 -12.23 13.41
CA LEU A 43 18.38 -13.18 12.39
C LEU A 43 18.14 -12.53 11.02
N GLY A 44 17.72 -11.28 10.99
CA GLY A 44 17.36 -10.57 9.76
C GLY A 44 18.26 -9.37 9.43
N SER A 45 19.21 -9.02 10.32
CA SER A 45 20.17 -7.91 10.11
C SER A 45 21.33 -8.34 9.21
N LYS A 46 22.24 -7.40 8.94
CA LYS A 46 23.50 -7.68 8.21
C LYS A 46 24.40 -8.73 8.89
N ALA A 47 24.24 -8.95 10.19
CA ALA A 47 24.98 -9.97 10.94
C ALA A 47 24.53 -11.40 10.60
N SER A 48 23.36 -11.56 9.99
CA SER A 48 22.81 -12.88 9.61
C SER A 48 23.63 -13.56 8.53
N PRO A 49 23.89 -14.87 8.63
CA PRO A 49 24.52 -15.65 7.55
C PRO A 49 23.61 -15.83 6.33
N VAL A 50 22.32 -15.54 6.46
CA VAL A 50 21.34 -15.68 5.38
C VAL A 50 21.47 -14.51 4.40
N PRO A 51 21.54 -14.77 3.07
CA PRO A 51 21.65 -13.70 2.07
C PRO A 51 20.31 -12.96 1.84
N TRP A 52 19.79 -12.33 2.89
CA TRP A 52 18.48 -11.67 2.87
C TRP A 52 18.32 -10.67 1.74
N LYS A 53 19.40 -9.90 1.43
CA LYS A 53 19.40 -8.93 0.34
C LYS A 53 19.09 -9.59 -1.01
N LEU A 54 19.69 -10.77 -1.29
CA LEU A 54 19.41 -11.51 -2.52
C LEU A 54 17.98 -12.03 -2.54
N ILE A 55 17.52 -12.63 -1.44
CA ILE A 55 16.17 -13.20 -1.31
C ILE A 55 15.11 -12.12 -1.52
N THR A 56 15.25 -10.99 -0.86
CA THR A 56 14.30 -9.87 -0.98
C THR A 56 14.35 -9.23 -2.37
N THR A 57 15.54 -9.07 -2.98
CA THR A 57 15.68 -8.53 -4.34
C THR A 57 14.99 -9.42 -5.38
N VAL A 58 15.20 -10.74 -5.32
CA VAL A 58 14.52 -11.69 -6.21
C VAL A 58 13.01 -11.70 -5.94
N GLY A 59 12.62 -11.70 -4.66
CA GLY A 59 11.21 -11.61 -4.26
C GLY A 59 10.52 -10.38 -4.86
N VAL A 60 11.16 -9.21 -4.76
CA VAL A 60 10.69 -7.93 -5.33
C VAL A 60 10.50 -8.04 -6.85
N ALA A 61 11.48 -8.53 -7.58
CA ALA A 61 11.39 -8.68 -9.04
C ALA A 61 10.23 -9.60 -9.43
N LEU A 62 10.03 -10.71 -8.71
CA LEU A 62 8.91 -11.64 -8.93
C LEU A 62 7.55 -11.01 -8.58
N VAL A 63 7.45 -10.23 -7.51
CA VAL A 63 6.23 -9.48 -7.16
C VAL A 63 5.82 -8.56 -8.31
N PHE A 64 6.77 -7.80 -8.87
CA PHE A 64 6.50 -6.91 -9.99
C PHE A 64 6.22 -7.65 -11.30
N PHE A 65 6.90 -8.76 -11.56
CA PHE A 65 6.60 -9.63 -12.69
C PHE A 65 5.15 -10.15 -12.61
N PHE A 66 4.75 -10.70 -11.48
CA PHE A 66 3.38 -11.18 -11.28
C PHE A 66 2.36 -10.04 -11.29
N TYR A 67 2.75 -8.83 -10.84
CA TYR A 67 1.91 -7.66 -10.99
C TYR A 67 1.62 -7.37 -12.47
N GLY A 68 2.65 -7.31 -13.32
CA GLY A 68 2.50 -7.16 -14.77
C GLY A 68 1.67 -8.28 -15.40
N LEU A 69 1.91 -9.52 -14.98
CA LEU A 69 1.19 -10.70 -15.48
C LEU A 69 -0.32 -10.67 -15.16
N LYS A 70 -0.71 -10.06 -14.03
CA LYS A 70 -2.12 -9.91 -13.61
C LYS A 70 -2.80 -8.68 -14.22
N LEU A 71 -2.08 -7.81 -14.94
CA LEU A 71 -2.60 -6.55 -15.47
C LEU A 71 -3.44 -6.80 -16.72
N SER A 72 -4.77 -6.67 -16.63
CA SER A 72 -5.67 -6.83 -17.76
C SER A 72 -5.88 -5.50 -18.49
N LEU A 73 -5.32 -5.37 -19.70
CA LEU A 73 -5.51 -4.21 -20.56
C LEU A 73 -6.98 -4.00 -20.96
N GLU A 74 -7.75 -5.07 -21.07
CA GLU A 74 -9.19 -5.04 -21.35
C GLU A 74 -10.00 -4.37 -20.24
N LYS A 75 -9.71 -4.76 -18.97
CA LYS A 75 -10.32 -4.15 -17.79
C LYS A 75 -9.90 -2.68 -17.63
N LEU A 76 -8.66 -2.33 -18.00
CA LEU A 76 -8.20 -0.94 -18.03
C LEU A 76 -9.00 -0.11 -19.05
N ARG A 77 -9.15 -0.59 -20.28
CA ARG A 77 -9.93 0.09 -21.31
C ARG A 77 -11.39 0.30 -20.92
N ALA A 78 -12.01 -0.71 -20.29
CA ALA A 78 -13.41 -0.61 -19.82
C ALA A 78 -13.63 0.47 -18.76
N GLY A 79 -12.58 0.77 -17.95
CA GLY A 79 -12.65 1.78 -16.88
C GLY A 79 -12.34 3.21 -17.29
N MET A 80 -11.79 3.46 -18.49
CA MET A 80 -11.20 4.75 -18.88
C MET A 80 -12.17 5.93 -19.07
N ARG A 81 -13.47 5.68 -19.17
CA ARG A 81 -14.45 6.69 -19.65
C ARG A 81 -14.57 7.92 -18.73
N ASN A 82 -14.35 7.81 -17.43
CA ASN A 82 -14.55 8.91 -16.47
C ASN A 82 -13.24 9.58 -16.06
N TRP A 83 -12.64 10.35 -17.01
CA TRP A 83 -11.35 10.99 -16.80
C TRP A 83 -11.30 11.95 -15.59
N LYS A 84 -12.42 12.66 -15.27
CA LYS A 84 -12.50 13.57 -14.11
C LYS A 84 -12.32 12.80 -12.78
N LEU A 85 -12.94 11.63 -12.68
CA LEU A 85 -12.79 10.75 -11.53
C LEU A 85 -11.34 10.25 -11.41
N HIS A 86 -10.75 9.84 -12.54
CA HIS A 86 -9.38 9.35 -12.55
C HIS A 86 -8.40 10.44 -12.15
N LEU A 87 -8.57 11.64 -12.68
CA LEU A 87 -7.75 12.80 -12.30
C LEU A 87 -7.87 13.10 -10.80
N LEU A 88 -9.08 13.11 -10.23
CA LEU A 88 -9.29 13.34 -8.80
C LEU A 88 -8.55 12.29 -7.96
N VAL A 89 -8.69 10.99 -8.30
CA VAL A 89 -8.06 9.90 -7.55
C VAL A 89 -6.54 10.00 -7.61
N GLN A 90 -5.96 10.21 -8.80
CA GLN A 90 -4.51 10.28 -8.94
C GLN A 90 -3.94 11.56 -8.35
N ALA A 91 -4.62 12.71 -8.52
CA ALA A 91 -4.22 13.97 -7.88
C ALA A 91 -4.28 13.86 -6.36
N THR A 92 -5.30 13.22 -5.79
CA THR A 92 -5.33 12.95 -4.34
C THR A 92 -4.15 12.10 -3.92
N THR A 93 -3.87 11.03 -4.64
CA THR A 93 -2.82 10.06 -4.28
C THR A 93 -1.42 10.65 -4.37
N PHE A 94 -1.10 11.40 -5.45
CA PHE A 94 0.27 11.84 -5.74
C PHE A 94 0.52 13.35 -5.59
N VAL A 95 -0.53 14.15 -5.34
CA VAL A 95 -0.40 15.59 -5.09
C VAL A 95 -0.93 15.95 -3.72
N LEU A 96 -2.19 15.66 -3.40
CA LEU A 96 -2.82 16.10 -2.14
C LEU A 96 -2.15 15.46 -0.92
N PHE A 97 -1.88 14.16 -0.92
CA PHE A 97 -1.17 13.50 0.17
C PHE A 97 0.24 14.08 0.41
N PRO A 98 1.12 14.18 -0.62
CA PRO A 98 2.42 14.83 -0.45
C PRO A 98 2.33 16.27 0.02
N LEU A 99 1.37 17.07 -0.49
CA LEU A 99 1.17 18.44 -0.04
C LEU A 99 0.80 18.53 1.43
N LEU A 100 -0.06 17.64 1.94
CA LEU A 100 -0.38 17.58 3.37
C LEU A 100 0.85 17.23 4.21
N ALA A 101 1.70 16.30 3.73
CA ALA A 101 2.95 15.97 4.42
C ALA A 101 3.94 17.15 4.43
N LEU A 102 4.01 17.93 3.36
CA LEU A 102 4.82 19.15 3.29
C LEU A 102 4.26 20.24 4.23
N LEU A 103 2.94 20.39 4.30
CA LEU A 103 2.28 21.38 5.17
C LEU A 103 2.56 21.13 6.65
N VAL A 104 2.69 19.88 7.06
CA VAL A 104 2.96 19.53 8.46
C VAL A 104 4.45 19.53 8.81
N ARG A 105 5.37 19.64 7.83
CA ARG A 105 6.82 19.62 8.05
C ARG A 105 7.30 20.60 9.12
N PRO A 106 6.81 21.85 9.19
CA PRO A 106 7.27 22.83 10.20
C PRO A 106 7.03 22.41 11.66
N PHE A 107 6.14 21.43 11.90
CA PHE A 107 5.83 20.91 13.23
C PHE A 107 6.81 19.82 13.70
N PHE A 108 7.70 19.36 12.80
CA PHE A 108 8.72 18.37 13.10
C PHE A 108 10.06 19.07 13.35
N GLY A 109 10.64 18.79 14.53
CA GLY A 109 11.96 19.33 14.88
C GLY A 109 13.11 18.67 14.10
N PRO A 110 14.33 19.19 14.27
CA PRO A 110 15.54 18.64 13.63
C PRO A 110 15.81 17.20 14.06
N GLU A 111 16.69 16.50 13.33
CA GLU A 111 17.15 15.13 13.58
C GLU A 111 16.01 14.11 13.64
N LYS A 112 15.57 13.73 14.85
CA LYS A 112 14.53 12.71 15.05
C LYS A 112 13.19 13.07 14.39
N GLY A 113 12.83 14.36 14.47
CA GLY A 113 11.63 14.87 13.82
C GLY A 113 11.74 14.82 12.31
N GLU A 114 12.88 15.16 11.75
CA GLU A 114 13.12 15.11 10.31
C GLU A 114 12.97 13.68 9.77
N LEU A 115 13.58 12.67 10.41
CA LEU A 115 13.46 11.28 9.98
C LEU A 115 12.01 10.76 10.08
N LEU A 116 11.27 11.15 11.13
CA LEU A 116 9.88 10.81 11.28
C LEU A 116 9.01 11.48 10.20
N TRP A 117 9.28 12.76 9.89
CA TRP A 117 8.61 13.47 8.80
C TRP A 117 8.91 12.81 7.45
N GLN A 118 10.16 12.45 7.18
CA GLN A 118 10.55 11.72 5.96
C GLN A 118 9.78 10.40 5.81
N SER A 119 9.57 9.69 6.91
CA SER A 119 8.79 8.45 6.96
C SER A 119 7.31 8.69 6.60
N ILE A 120 6.72 9.79 7.09
CA ILE A 120 5.35 10.21 6.78
C ILE A 120 5.25 10.68 5.32
N PHE A 121 6.24 11.46 4.85
CA PHE A 121 6.27 11.90 3.46
C PHE A 121 6.39 10.72 2.50
N PHE A 122 7.25 9.75 2.81
CA PHE A 122 7.36 8.51 2.03
C PHE A 122 6.02 7.79 1.92
N LEU A 123 5.31 7.58 3.05
CA LEU A 123 3.93 7.06 3.03
C LEU A 123 3.04 7.86 2.08
N CYS A 124 3.07 9.18 2.16
CA CYS A 124 2.23 10.09 1.36
C CYS A 124 2.55 10.04 -0.14
N ALA A 125 3.80 9.71 -0.52
CA ALA A 125 4.24 9.57 -1.90
C ALA A 125 3.88 8.21 -2.56
N LEU A 126 3.34 7.25 -1.78
CA LEU A 126 3.01 5.90 -2.27
C LEU A 126 1.72 5.86 -3.08
N PRO A 127 1.59 4.89 -4.02
CA PRO A 127 0.37 4.63 -4.74
C PRO A 127 -0.74 4.02 -3.88
N SER A 128 -1.95 4.00 -4.42
CA SER A 128 -3.10 3.32 -3.82
C SER A 128 -2.98 1.80 -3.86
N THR A 129 -3.76 1.11 -3.01
CA THR A 129 -3.88 -0.35 -3.03
C THR A 129 -4.77 -0.82 -4.18
N VAL A 130 -4.47 -1.97 -4.79
CA VAL A 130 -5.33 -2.57 -5.82
C VAL A 130 -6.45 -3.40 -5.17
N SER A 131 -6.09 -4.48 -4.50
CA SER A 131 -7.06 -5.49 -4.04
C SER A 131 -8.06 -4.94 -3.03
N THR A 132 -7.57 -4.27 -1.97
CA THR A 132 -8.46 -3.79 -0.90
C THR A 132 -9.33 -2.62 -1.33
N SER A 133 -8.88 -1.76 -2.24
CA SER A 133 -9.70 -0.66 -2.77
C SER A 133 -10.87 -1.21 -3.57
N VAL A 134 -10.62 -2.16 -4.48
CA VAL A 134 -11.65 -2.79 -5.30
C VAL A 134 -12.68 -3.55 -4.44
N VAL A 135 -12.22 -4.28 -3.41
CA VAL A 135 -13.11 -4.99 -2.48
C VAL A 135 -14.01 -4.01 -1.72
N MET A 136 -13.47 -2.88 -1.21
CA MET A 136 -14.27 -1.90 -0.49
C MET A 136 -15.30 -1.20 -1.39
N VAL A 137 -14.92 -0.88 -2.64
CA VAL A 137 -15.85 -0.36 -3.64
C VAL A 137 -16.98 -1.35 -3.93
N SER A 138 -16.66 -2.65 -4.03
CA SER A 138 -17.65 -3.71 -4.21
C SER A 138 -18.66 -3.78 -3.05
N ILE A 139 -18.16 -3.79 -1.81
CA ILE A 139 -18.99 -3.82 -0.60
C ILE A 139 -19.91 -2.60 -0.53
N ALA A 140 -19.38 -1.42 -0.88
CA ALA A 140 -20.11 -0.16 -0.87
C ALA A 140 -21.02 0.06 -2.09
N ARG A 141 -21.08 -0.90 -3.04
CA ARG A 141 -21.84 -0.83 -4.30
C ARG A 141 -21.44 0.34 -5.20
N GLY A 142 -20.10 0.57 -5.34
CA GLY A 142 -19.54 1.58 -6.21
C GLY A 142 -19.29 1.10 -7.64
N ASN A 143 -18.73 1.98 -8.48
CA ASN A 143 -18.38 1.73 -9.88
C ASN A 143 -17.14 0.82 -9.98
N MET A 144 -17.36 -0.50 -10.15
CA MET A 144 -16.30 -1.51 -10.17
C MET A 144 -15.28 -1.36 -11.32
N PRO A 145 -15.69 -1.12 -12.59
CA PRO A 145 -14.73 -0.88 -13.68
C PRO A 145 -13.82 0.30 -13.40
N ALA A 146 -14.36 1.42 -12.90
CA ALA A 146 -13.58 2.60 -12.56
C ALA A 146 -12.64 2.34 -11.36
N ALA A 147 -13.04 1.52 -10.38
CA ALA A 147 -12.19 1.15 -9.25
C ALA A 147 -10.98 0.32 -9.70
N ILE A 148 -11.20 -0.69 -10.56
CA ILE A 148 -10.14 -1.53 -11.12
C ILE A 148 -9.16 -0.67 -11.91
N PHE A 149 -9.66 0.24 -12.76
CA PHE A 149 -8.83 1.16 -13.53
C PHE A 149 -7.97 2.04 -12.60
N ASN A 150 -8.58 2.77 -11.67
CA ASN A 150 -7.88 3.69 -10.79
C ASN A 150 -6.80 3.01 -9.94
N ALA A 151 -7.12 1.85 -9.37
CA ALA A 151 -6.19 1.09 -8.56
C ALA A 151 -4.99 0.59 -9.38
N SER A 152 -5.22 0.11 -10.60
CA SER A 152 -4.17 -0.37 -11.50
C SER A 152 -3.29 0.77 -12.01
N ILE A 153 -3.90 1.88 -12.47
CA ILE A 153 -3.16 3.06 -12.93
C ILE A 153 -2.37 3.69 -11.79
N SER A 154 -2.94 3.79 -10.58
CA SER A 154 -2.21 4.31 -9.43
C SER A 154 -0.92 3.50 -9.16
N SER A 155 -1.01 2.17 -9.23
CA SER A 155 0.17 1.32 -9.04
C SER A 155 1.21 1.49 -10.15
N LEU A 156 0.80 1.63 -11.42
CA LEU A 156 1.72 1.89 -12.54
C LEU A 156 2.39 3.27 -12.40
N LEU A 157 1.61 4.31 -12.12
CA LEU A 157 2.13 5.66 -11.87
C LEU A 157 3.08 5.68 -10.67
N GLY A 158 2.77 4.91 -9.62
CA GLY A 158 3.59 4.81 -8.41
C GLY A 158 5.01 4.28 -8.67
N ILE A 159 5.21 3.45 -9.71
CA ILE A 159 6.53 2.97 -10.09
C ILE A 159 7.48 4.13 -10.44
N VAL A 160 6.94 5.19 -11.04
CA VAL A 160 7.70 6.37 -11.48
C VAL A 160 7.57 7.52 -10.48
N LEU A 161 6.34 7.84 -10.09
CA LEU A 161 6.08 9.04 -9.26
C LEU A 161 6.58 8.89 -7.83
N THR A 162 6.53 7.69 -7.22
CA THR A 162 7.01 7.52 -5.86
C THR A 162 8.52 7.77 -5.73
N PRO A 163 9.41 7.16 -6.55
CA PRO A 163 10.83 7.49 -6.51
C PRO A 163 11.12 8.95 -6.85
N LEU A 164 10.39 9.52 -7.81
CA LEU A 164 10.55 10.94 -8.18
C LEU A 164 10.22 11.87 -7.00
N LEU A 165 9.08 11.67 -6.34
CA LEU A 165 8.69 12.45 -5.17
C LEU A 165 9.67 12.24 -4.00
N ALA A 166 10.10 11.00 -3.77
CA ALA A 166 11.08 10.69 -2.75
C ALA A 166 12.42 11.37 -3.03
N SER A 167 12.93 11.35 -4.25
CA SER A 167 14.20 12.00 -4.61
C SER A 167 14.13 13.52 -4.48
N LEU A 168 13.01 14.13 -4.87
CA LEU A 168 12.84 15.59 -4.83
C LEU A 168 12.72 16.15 -3.40
N PHE A 169 12.05 15.43 -2.50
CA PHE A 169 11.67 15.98 -1.20
C PHE A 169 12.39 15.33 -0.01
N LEU A 170 12.89 14.10 -0.15
CA LEU A 170 13.63 13.42 0.90
C LEU A 170 15.15 13.60 0.78
N HIS A 171 15.61 14.43 -0.15
CA HIS A 171 17.03 14.66 -0.40
C HIS A 171 17.85 13.36 -0.53
N LEU A 172 17.25 12.34 -1.16
CA LEU A 172 17.90 11.08 -1.44
C LEU A 172 18.97 11.33 -2.52
N SER A 173 20.13 11.77 -2.10
CA SER A 173 21.32 12.03 -2.90
C SER A 173 21.33 13.32 -3.73
N ALA A 174 22.29 14.16 -3.40
CA ALA A 174 22.63 15.36 -4.19
C ALA A 174 23.43 15.06 -5.47
N ASP A 175 23.97 13.84 -5.63
CA ASP A 175 24.83 13.49 -6.76
C ASP A 175 24.07 12.83 -7.91
N SER A 176 24.27 13.37 -9.12
CA SER A 176 23.68 12.83 -10.37
C SER A 176 24.06 11.36 -10.63
N SER A 177 25.22 10.91 -10.17
CA SER A 177 25.66 9.51 -10.27
C SER A 177 24.82 8.56 -9.43
N GLN A 178 24.38 8.98 -8.25
CA GLN A 178 23.53 8.19 -7.35
C GLN A 178 22.10 8.14 -7.89
N LEU A 179 21.57 9.25 -8.46
CA LEU A 179 20.26 9.27 -9.13
C LEU A 179 20.25 8.33 -10.34
N TRP A 180 21.33 8.29 -11.10
CA TRP A 180 21.47 7.35 -12.23
C TRP A 180 21.49 5.90 -11.74
N GLY A 181 22.24 5.61 -10.67
CA GLY A 181 22.26 4.28 -10.04
C GLY A 181 20.88 3.82 -9.60
N LEU A 182 20.10 4.70 -8.94
CA LEU A 182 18.71 4.42 -8.55
C LEU A 182 17.80 4.19 -9.77
N ALA A 183 17.95 5.01 -10.82
CA ALA A 183 17.16 4.84 -12.05
C ALA A 183 17.43 3.48 -12.71
N VAL A 184 18.70 3.09 -12.81
CA VAL A 184 19.11 1.78 -13.35
C VAL A 184 18.58 0.64 -12.47
N GLN A 185 18.69 0.76 -11.15
CA GLN A 185 18.17 -0.24 -10.21
C GLN A 185 16.65 -0.41 -10.36
N LEU A 186 15.89 0.68 -10.44
CA LEU A 186 14.44 0.66 -10.67
C LEU A 186 14.09 0.04 -12.03
N LEU A 187 14.88 0.34 -13.07
CA LEU A 187 14.69 -0.28 -14.38
C LEU A 187 14.78 -1.80 -14.30
N TRP A 188 15.85 -2.34 -13.69
CA TRP A 188 16.09 -3.77 -13.60
C TRP A 188 15.14 -4.49 -12.64
N GLN A 189 14.85 -3.90 -11.48
CA GLN A 189 14.11 -4.58 -10.42
C GLN A 189 12.59 -4.35 -10.47
N VAL A 190 12.13 -3.34 -11.21
CA VAL A 190 10.72 -2.97 -11.29
C VAL A 190 10.22 -2.93 -12.72
N VAL A 191 10.78 -2.05 -13.56
CA VAL A 191 10.23 -1.76 -14.89
C VAL A 191 10.34 -2.98 -15.81
N LEU A 192 11.51 -3.62 -15.86
CA LEU A 192 11.71 -4.81 -16.69
C LEU A 192 10.84 -6.00 -16.25
N PRO A 193 10.77 -6.38 -14.95
CA PRO A 193 9.86 -7.45 -14.51
C PRO A 193 8.39 -7.13 -14.81
N VAL A 194 7.92 -5.91 -14.56
CA VAL A 194 6.54 -5.52 -14.92
C VAL A 194 6.32 -5.63 -16.42
N GLY A 195 7.22 -5.09 -17.23
CA GLY A 195 7.15 -5.15 -18.70
C GLY A 195 7.11 -6.59 -19.21
N ALA A 196 8.00 -7.44 -18.71
CA ALA A 196 8.01 -8.87 -19.04
C ALA A 196 6.68 -9.54 -18.65
N GLY A 197 6.15 -9.24 -17.47
CA GLY A 197 4.85 -9.73 -17.02
C GLY A 197 3.71 -9.31 -17.93
N VAL A 198 3.67 -8.02 -18.35
CA VAL A 198 2.66 -7.49 -19.28
C VAL A 198 2.76 -8.16 -20.65
N LEU A 199 3.97 -8.32 -21.19
CA LEU A 199 4.19 -8.98 -22.49
C LEU A 199 3.73 -10.44 -22.47
N LEU A 200 3.96 -11.13 -21.34
CA LEU A 200 3.57 -12.52 -21.17
C LEU A 200 2.10 -12.68 -20.70
N ASN A 201 1.39 -11.60 -20.39
CA ASN A 201 0.00 -11.65 -19.93
C ASN A 201 -0.90 -12.41 -20.91
N SER A 202 -0.79 -12.15 -22.23
CA SER A 202 -1.60 -12.84 -23.25
C SER A 202 -1.49 -14.37 -23.20
N ARG A 203 -0.35 -14.89 -22.78
CA ARG A 203 -0.04 -16.34 -22.77
C ARG A 203 -0.30 -16.99 -21.41
N PHE A 204 -0.10 -16.25 -20.32
CA PHE A 204 -0.12 -16.75 -18.95
C PHE A 204 -1.22 -16.15 -18.08
N ASN A 205 -2.14 -15.35 -18.63
CA ASN A 205 -3.24 -14.77 -17.88
C ASN A 205 -4.13 -15.85 -17.23
N ALA A 206 -4.47 -16.91 -17.95
CA ALA A 206 -5.24 -18.03 -17.43
C ALA A 206 -4.55 -18.72 -16.24
N PHE A 207 -3.22 -18.89 -16.32
CA PHE A 207 -2.42 -19.40 -15.20
C PHE A 207 -2.45 -18.44 -14.00
N ALA A 208 -2.26 -17.15 -14.23
CA ALA A 208 -2.26 -16.14 -13.18
C ALA A 208 -3.63 -16.05 -12.46
N GLU A 209 -4.73 -16.07 -13.20
CA GLU A 209 -6.07 -16.08 -12.62
C GLU A 209 -6.35 -17.39 -11.86
N ARG A 210 -5.95 -18.55 -12.40
CA ARG A 210 -6.09 -19.84 -11.71
C ARG A 210 -5.32 -19.93 -10.41
N HIS A 211 -4.14 -19.27 -10.34
CA HIS A 211 -3.25 -19.30 -9.17
C HIS A 211 -3.25 -17.99 -8.37
N LYS A 212 -4.24 -17.14 -8.57
CA LYS A 212 -4.34 -15.81 -7.97
C LYS A 212 -4.14 -15.78 -6.44
N SER A 213 -4.68 -16.76 -5.74
CA SER A 213 -4.50 -16.90 -4.29
C SER A 213 -3.04 -17.18 -3.93
N LYS A 214 -2.38 -18.12 -4.62
CA LYS A 214 -0.96 -18.47 -4.37
C LYS A 214 -0.04 -17.30 -4.69
N LEU A 215 -0.28 -16.59 -5.79
CA LEU A 215 0.48 -15.39 -6.16
C LEU A 215 0.31 -14.27 -5.11
N ARG A 216 -0.90 -14.10 -4.59
CA ARG A 216 -1.14 -13.15 -3.49
C ARG A 216 -0.39 -13.55 -2.22
N THR A 217 -0.38 -14.83 -1.86
CA THR A 217 0.39 -15.32 -0.71
C THR A 217 1.89 -15.09 -0.90
N PHE A 218 2.41 -15.32 -2.10
CA PHE A 218 3.80 -15.03 -2.44
C PHE A 218 4.13 -13.54 -2.25
N ASP A 219 3.29 -12.64 -2.79
CA ASP A 219 3.43 -11.19 -2.57
C ASP A 219 3.49 -10.86 -1.07
N GLN A 220 2.56 -11.43 -0.28
CA GLN A 220 2.46 -11.21 1.17
C GLN A 220 3.69 -11.72 1.93
N VAL A 221 4.17 -12.93 1.62
CA VAL A 221 5.38 -13.50 2.24
C VAL A 221 6.61 -12.64 1.92
N THR A 222 6.76 -12.21 0.67
CA THR A 222 7.87 -11.31 0.27
C THR A 222 7.84 -10.02 1.07
N ILE A 223 6.66 -9.42 1.28
CA ILE A 223 6.52 -8.22 2.11
C ILE A 223 6.91 -8.48 3.56
N LEU A 224 6.45 -9.61 4.14
CA LEU A 224 6.81 -9.98 5.50
C LEU A 224 8.32 -10.13 5.67
N LEU A 225 9.03 -10.70 4.69
CA LEU A 225 10.49 -10.79 4.69
C LEU A 225 11.16 -9.41 4.62
N ILE A 226 10.68 -8.53 3.75
CA ILE A 226 11.22 -7.15 3.64
C ILE A 226 11.02 -6.40 4.96
N VAL A 227 9.83 -6.48 5.55
CA VAL A 227 9.52 -5.82 6.83
C VAL A 227 10.38 -6.43 7.95
N PHE A 228 10.46 -7.76 8.02
CA PHE A 228 11.30 -8.45 9.00
C PHE A 228 12.74 -7.97 8.96
N THR A 229 13.38 -8.02 7.81
CA THR A 229 14.79 -7.62 7.65
C THR A 229 15.01 -6.14 7.94
N ALA A 230 14.09 -5.27 7.50
CA ALA A 230 14.17 -3.83 7.76
C ALA A 230 14.06 -3.50 9.27
N PHE A 231 13.16 -4.17 9.99
CA PHE A 231 13.02 -3.96 11.43
C PHE A 231 14.16 -4.61 12.22
N CYS A 232 14.65 -5.80 11.81
CA CYS A 232 15.84 -6.39 12.41
C CYS A 232 17.03 -5.44 12.34
N GLU A 233 17.32 -4.87 11.18
CA GLU A 233 18.41 -3.90 11.02
C GLU A 233 18.19 -2.66 11.89
N SER A 234 16.97 -2.10 11.90
CA SER A 234 16.65 -0.93 12.72
C SER A 234 16.74 -1.19 14.23
N PHE A 235 16.39 -2.38 14.71
CA PHE A 235 16.55 -2.75 16.12
C PHE A 235 18.01 -3.02 16.47
N ALA A 236 18.76 -3.71 15.60
CA ALA A 236 20.18 -3.99 15.81
C ALA A 236 21.00 -2.68 15.90
N GLU A 237 20.70 -1.69 15.07
CA GLU A 237 21.33 -0.36 15.06
C GLU A 237 20.75 0.62 16.11
N GLY A 238 19.77 0.19 16.90
CA GLY A 238 19.18 0.98 17.99
C GLY A 238 18.38 2.22 17.54
N ILE A 239 17.91 2.27 16.28
CA ILE A 239 17.13 3.42 15.75
C ILE A 239 15.93 3.73 16.63
N PHE A 240 15.23 2.70 17.10
CA PHE A 240 14.04 2.85 17.94
C PHE A 240 14.31 3.27 19.38
N SER A 241 15.54 3.15 19.88
CA SER A 241 15.89 3.57 21.24
C SER A 241 15.67 5.06 21.49
N SER A 242 15.66 5.85 20.42
CA SER A 242 15.40 7.28 20.46
C SER A 242 13.93 7.67 20.56
N TYR A 243 12.98 6.73 20.37
CA TYR A 243 11.55 6.98 20.35
C TYR A 243 10.87 6.34 21.56
N ARG A 244 9.96 7.08 22.19
CA ARG A 244 9.15 6.56 23.31
C ARG A 244 7.89 5.87 22.78
N PRO A 245 7.30 4.93 23.54
CA PRO A 245 5.99 4.35 23.16
C PRO A 245 4.91 5.41 22.89
N ALA A 246 4.95 6.52 23.63
CA ALA A 246 4.04 7.65 23.41
C ALA A 246 4.19 8.29 22.01
N ASP A 247 5.39 8.28 21.43
CA ASP A 247 5.64 8.85 20.10
C ASP A 247 5.04 7.94 19.00
N VAL A 248 5.10 6.63 19.19
CA VAL A 248 4.43 5.65 18.31
C VAL A 248 2.91 5.80 18.39
N PHE A 249 2.37 6.02 19.61
CA PHE A 249 0.93 6.28 19.78
C PHE A 249 0.49 7.58 19.11
N LYS A 250 1.24 8.67 19.28
CA LYS A 250 1.00 9.96 18.60
C LYS A 250 1.05 9.80 17.08
N LEU A 251 2.02 9.03 16.57
CA LEU A 251 2.11 8.71 15.15
C LEU A 251 0.86 7.98 14.67
N GLY A 252 0.40 6.96 15.40
CA GLY A 252 -0.84 6.24 15.10
C GLY A 252 -2.06 7.15 15.06
N ALA A 253 -2.20 8.04 16.07
CA ALA A 253 -3.27 9.05 16.10
C ALA A 253 -3.17 10.01 14.90
N GLY A 254 -1.96 10.43 14.53
CA GLY A 254 -1.70 11.23 13.34
C GLY A 254 -2.13 10.51 12.04
N MET A 255 -1.90 9.20 11.95
CA MET A 255 -2.33 8.39 10.79
C MET A 255 -3.85 8.29 10.70
N VAL A 256 -4.57 8.17 11.83
CA VAL A 256 -6.04 8.25 11.86
C VAL A 256 -6.50 9.64 11.38
N GLY A 257 -5.91 10.70 11.91
CA GLY A 257 -6.20 12.08 11.50
C GLY A 257 -5.99 12.29 10.01
N LEU A 258 -4.85 11.85 9.48
CA LEU A 258 -4.54 11.91 8.04
C LEU A 258 -5.59 11.18 7.20
N TYR A 259 -5.99 9.97 7.61
CA TYR A 259 -7.02 9.20 6.90
C TYR A 259 -8.36 9.93 6.88
N ILE A 260 -8.82 10.45 8.01
CA ILE A 260 -10.08 11.19 8.14
C ILE A 260 -10.06 12.46 7.30
N ILE A 261 -8.99 13.25 7.36
CA ILE A 261 -8.82 14.48 6.59
C ILE A 261 -8.89 14.19 5.09
N ILE A 262 -8.14 13.20 4.62
CA ILE A 262 -8.14 12.82 3.19
C ILE A 262 -9.53 12.35 2.74
N VAL A 263 -10.19 11.50 3.51
CA VAL A 263 -11.54 11.02 3.17
C VAL A 263 -12.52 12.20 3.10
N ALA A 264 -12.48 13.12 4.07
CA ALA A 264 -13.32 14.30 4.09
C ALA A 264 -13.07 15.23 2.88
N LEU A 265 -11.80 15.47 2.53
CA LEU A 265 -11.43 16.28 1.37
C LEU A 265 -11.89 15.63 0.05
N ILE A 266 -11.67 14.32 -0.13
CA ILE A 266 -12.14 13.61 -1.32
C ILE A 266 -13.66 13.67 -1.42
N TRP A 267 -14.35 13.47 -0.30
CA TRP A 267 -15.81 13.53 -0.26
C TRP A 267 -16.31 14.91 -0.65
N ALA A 268 -15.72 15.97 -0.10
CA ALA A 268 -16.04 17.37 -0.43
C ALA A 268 -15.78 17.68 -1.92
N LEU A 269 -14.59 17.33 -2.44
CA LEU A 269 -14.24 17.52 -3.85
C LEU A 269 -15.18 16.74 -4.78
N SER A 270 -15.53 15.51 -4.42
CA SER A 270 -16.47 14.70 -5.20
C SER A 270 -17.88 15.28 -5.23
N ARG A 271 -18.28 16.04 -4.19
CA ARG A 271 -19.54 16.80 -4.18
C ARG A 271 -19.48 18.00 -5.10
N VAL A 272 -18.42 18.80 -4.98
CA VAL A 272 -18.20 20.00 -5.84
C VAL A 272 -18.15 19.61 -7.32
N LEU A 273 -17.55 18.46 -7.65
CA LEU A 273 -17.49 17.93 -9.01
C LEU A 273 -18.77 17.22 -9.45
N ASN A 274 -19.82 17.18 -8.60
CA ASN A 274 -21.12 16.55 -8.86
C ASN A 274 -21.00 15.10 -9.33
N PHE A 275 -20.09 14.31 -8.75
CA PHE A 275 -19.97 12.89 -9.07
C PHE A 275 -21.21 12.11 -8.60
N PRO A 276 -21.70 11.13 -9.39
CA PRO A 276 -22.70 10.21 -8.92
C PRO A 276 -22.17 9.38 -7.75
N ARG A 277 -23.08 8.85 -6.91
CA ARG A 277 -22.74 8.08 -5.72
C ARG A 277 -21.71 6.98 -5.97
N ALA A 278 -21.90 6.21 -7.03
CA ALA A 278 -20.99 5.11 -7.37
C ALA A 278 -19.55 5.58 -7.61
N ASP A 279 -19.37 6.75 -8.22
CA ASP A 279 -18.06 7.34 -8.50
C ASP A 279 -17.46 8.03 -7.25
N LYS A 280 -18.27 8.65 -6.37
CA LYS A 280 -17.83 9.14 -5.06
C LYS A 280 -17.22 8.03 -4.23
N ILE A 281 -17.84 6.85 -4.23
CA ILE A 281 -17.35 5.65 -3.55
C ILE A 281 -15.96 5.24 -4.10
N VAL A 282 -15.80 5.25 -5.43
CA VAL A 282 -14.49 4.96 -6.06
C VAL A 282 -13.46 6.01 -5.66
N ALA A 283 -13.80 7.30 -5.76
CA ALA A 283 -12.89 8.38 -5.38
C ALA A 283 -12.36 8.19 -3.96
N VAL A 284 -13.24 7.94 -3.01
CA VAL A 284 -12.88 7.74 -1.59
C VAL A 284 -12.00 6.51 -1.41
N PHE A 285 -12.43 5.32 -1.86
CA PHE A 285 -11.67 4.10 -1.57
C PHE A 285 -10.42 3.90 -2.42
N CYS A 286 -10.35 4.48 -3.62
CA CYS A 286 -9.13 4.46 -4.41
C CYS A 286 -8.18 5.62 -4.09
N GLY A 287 -8.70 6.78 -3.69
CA GLY A 287 -7.90 7.96 -3.40
C GLY A 287 -7.34 8.03 -1.98
N SER A 288 -7.99 7.40 -0.97
CA SER A 288 -7.57 7.50 0.43
C SER A 288 -6.62 6.41 0.90
N LYS A 289 -6.34 5.41 0.09
CA LYS A 289 -5.54 4.25 0.51
C LYS A 289 -4.09 4.34 0.05
N LYS A 290 -3.21 3.71 0.83
CA LYS A 290 -1.77 3.60 0.54
C LYS A 290 -1.35 2.13 0.53
N SER A 291 -0.53 1.75 -0.46
CA SER A 291 -0.15 0.37 -0.71
C SER A 291 1.05 -0.05 0.13
N LEU A 292 0.84 -0.97 1.08
CA LEU A 292 1.93 -1.58 1.82
C LEU A 292 2.86 -2.39 0.90
N VAL A 293 2.31 -3.07 -0.11
CA VAL A 293 3.09 -3.86 -1.08
C VAL A 293 4.10 -2.97 -1.81
N HIS A 294 3.62 -1.91 -2.48
CA HIS A 294 4.49 -0.97 -3.18
C HIS A 294 5.43 -0.24 -2.22
N GLY A 295 4.93 0.15 -1.05
CA GLY A 295 5.72 0.87 -0.06
C GLY A 295 6.88 0.04 0.50
N SER A 296 6.64 -1.22 0.89
CA SER A 296 7.71 -2.09 1.40
C SER A 296 8.79 -2.33 0.34
N VAL A 297 8.36 -2.59 -0.89
CA VAL A 297 9.27 -2.80 -2.01
C VAL A 297 10.03 -1.52 -2.35
N MET A 298 9.35 -0.37 -2.46
CA MET A 298 10.02 0.91 -2.73
C MET A 298 10.97 1.33 -1.60
N ALA A 299 10.62 1.05 -0.33
CA ALA A 299 11.53 1.30 0.78
C ALA A 299 12.82 0.50 0.67
N SER A 300 12.74 -0.79 0.31
CA SER A 300 13.94 -1.62 0.13
C SER A 300 14.83 -1.18 -1.03
N LEU A 301 14.25 -0.50 -2.04
CA LEU A 301 14.96 0.02 -3.20
C LEU A 301 15.55 1.41 -2.96
N LEU A 302 14.77 2.31 -2.34
CA LEU A 302 15.16 3.71 -2.14
C LEU A 302 16.06 3.91 -0.91
N PHE A 303 15.97 3.01 0.08
CA PHE A 303 16.75 3.04 1.31
C PHE A 303 17.55 1.74 1.52
N PRO A 304 18.36 1.32 0.53
CA PRO A 304 19.07 0.04 0.60
C PRO A 304 20.06 0.05 1.75
N ALA A 305 19.98 -0.96 2.61
CA ALA A 305 20.87 -1.12 3.77
C ALA A 305 20.85 0.07 4.76
N SER A 306 19.81 0.89 4.75
CA SER A 306 19.61 1.93 5.76
C SER A 306 19.06 1.33 7.04
N ALA A 307 19.73 1.58 8.17
CA ALA A 307 19.24 1.23 9.49
C ALA A 307 17.85 1.86 9.79
N ALA A 308 17.53 2.99 9.16
CA ALA A 308 16.27 3.70 9.34
C ALA A 308 15.09 3.07 8.56
N THR A 309 15.29 2.04 7.73
CA THR A 309 14.25 1.49 6.86
C THR A 309 13.04 0.98 7.64
N GLY A 310 13.24 0.38 8.82
CA GLY A 310 12.14 -0.04 9.69
C GLY A 310 11.32 1.15 10.20
N LEU A 311 11.96 2.26 10.57
CA LEU A 311 11.27 3.48 10.97
C LEU A 311 10.52 4.11 9.79
N ILE A 312 11.10 4.09 8.59
CA ILE A 312 10.45 4.58 7.37
C ILE A 312 9.19 3.76 7.05
N LEU A 313 9.18 2.47 7.33
CA LEU A 313 8.02 1.60 7.12
C LEU A 313 6.96 1.74 8.23
N LEU A 314 7.30 2.23 9.42
CA LEU A 314 6.39 2.27 10.55
C LEU A 314 5.09 3.06 10.30
N PRO A 315 5.11 4.32 9.78
CA PRO A 315 3.87 5.03 9.46
C PRO A 315 3.02 4.29 8.42
N LEU A 316 3.67 3.67 7.43
CA LEU A 316 2.98 2.90 6.40
C LEU A 316 2.26 1.67 6.98
N MET A 317 2.90 0.95 7.89
CA MET A 317 2.29 -0.21 8.55
C MET A 317 1.11 0.19 9.42
N LEU A 318 1.27 1.25 10.22
CA LEU A 318 0.19 1.80 11.04
C LEU A 318 -0.97 2.29 10.17
N TYR A 319 -0.69 3.07 9.13
CA TYR A 319 -1.71 3.54 8.19
C TYR A 319 -2.41 2.38 7.49
N HIS A 320 -1.67 1.35 7.07
CA HIS A 320 -2.23 0.18 6.40
C HIS A 320 -3.21 -0.60 7.30
N ALA A 321 -2.85 -0.81 8.55
CA ALA A 321 -3.74 -1.45 9.52
C ALA A 321 -5.01 -0.62 9.75
N LEU A 322 -4.85 0.68 10.02
CA LEU A 322 -5.94 1.60 10.29
C LEU A 322 -6.88 1.78 9.09
N GLN A 323 -6.32 1.97 7.88
CA GLN A 323 -7.14 2.13 6.67
C GLN A 323 -7.99 0.90 6.36
N ILE A 324 -7.54 -0.33 6.68
CA ILE A 324 -8.33 -1.54 6.49
C ILE A 324 -9.55 -1.51 7.41
N VAL A 325 -9.36 -1.25 8.69
CA VAL A 325 -10.44 -1.21 9.69
C VAL A 325 -11.44 -0.10 9.37
N LEU A 326 -10.95 1.13 9.19
CA LEU A 326 -11.80 2.30 8.95
C LEU A 326 -12.54 2.21 7.62
N ALA A 327 -11.84 1.81 6.55
CA ALA A 327 -12.47 1.65 5.24
C ALA A 327 -13.47 0.50 5.20
N SER A 328 -13.20 -0.62 5.89
CA SER A 328 -14.13 -1.74 5.96
C SER A 328 -15.44 -1.35 6.64
N SER A 329 -15.35 -0.65 7.77
CA SER A 329 -16.51 -0.13 8.50
C SER A 329 -17.32 0.85 7.64
N MET A 330 -16.62 1.79 6.98
CA MET A 330 -17.25 2.77 6.09
C MET A 330 -17.89 2.10 4.86
N ALA A 331 -17.24 1.10 4.25
CA ALA A 331 -17.79 0.39 3.09
C ALA A 331 -19.05 -0.37 3.44
N GLN A 332 -19.10 -1.04 4.61
CA GLN A 332 -20.28 -1.73 5.10
C GLN A 332 -21.44 -0.75 5.38
N TRP A 333 -21.12 0.39 6.00
CA TRP A 333 -22.12 1.44 6.26
C TRP A 333 -22.71 1.99 4.95
N LEU A 334 -21.87 2.37 3.99
CA LEU A 334 -22.31 2.84 2.67
C LEU A 334 -23.11 1.78 1.92
N GLY A 335 -22.72 0.51 1.97
CA GLY A 335 -23.43 -0.59 1.29
C GLY A 335 -24.84 -0.87 1.83
N ARG A 336 -25.13 -0.46 3.07
CA ARG A 336 -26.47 -0.60 3.71
C ARG A 336 -27.43 0.56 3.38
N GLN A 337 -26.92 1.69 2.89
CA GLN A 337 -27.74 2.87 2.61
C GLN A 337 -28.55 2.66 1.32
N PRO A 338 -29.86 2.96 1.30
CA PRO A 338 -30.67 3.00 0.08
C PRO A 338 -30.11 4.06 -0.89
N GLU A 339 -30.19 3.80 -2.18
CA GLU A 339 -29.65 4.72 -3.22
C GLU A 339 -30.22 6.14 -3.15
N ALA A 340 -31.44 6.31 -2.68
CA ALA A 340 -32.14 7.60 -2.61
C ALA A 340 -31.63 8.56 -1.51
N GLN A 341 -31.00 8.07 -0.41
CA GLN A 341 -30.63 8.91 0.74
C GLN A 341 -29.28 9.62 0.59
N VAL A 342 -28.43 9.18 -0.32
CA VAL A 342 -27.07 9.73 -0.47
C VAL A 342 -26.97 10.86 -1.49
N ALA A 343 -28.01 11.08 -2.29
CA ALA A 343 -28.08 12.22 -3.21
C ALA A 343 -28.34 13.57 -2.49
N ALA A 344 -28.90 13.51 -1.27
CA ALA A 344 -29.32 14.70 -0.49
C ALA A 344 -28.34 15.06 0.66
N ALA A 345 -27.43 14.17 1.01
CA ALA A 345 -26.40 14.41 2.02
C ALA A 345 -25.02 14.73 1.40
#